data_737fbe1a31bf37ec6ab6a9d0a2efb2c8
#
_entry.id   737fbe1a31bf37ec6ab6a9d0a2efb2c8
#
_cell.length_a   1.000
_cell.length_b   1.000
_cell.length_c   1.000
_cell.angle_alpha   90.00
_cell.angle_beta   90.00
_cell.angle_gamma   90.00
#
_symmetry.space_group_name_H-M   'P 1'
#
loop_
_entity.id
_entity.type
_entity.pdbx_description
1 polymer ?
#
loop_
_entity_poly.entity_id
_entity_poly.type
_entity_poly.pdbx_seq_one_letter_code
_entity_poly.pdbx_strand_id
1 'polypeptide(L)'
;MSMKKKLVSVLLAAAMAMTVLPVTAAAEGNTLTYAISSECETLDPGMCNYLGSSGMIMNLFMGLYRADSTGAALTNGCAESYEVSEDGKTYTFHLYDDVLWSDGTPVTAGDFEYSWKRMLDPATASPAVRDLFDIKNAEAYNAGECSIDEVGIKATDDTTLVVELENPTSYFVEKTAVASLSPVNKAAVEGSSTWSQKAETFVNNGAFIVEEINPEESYVLKKNPNYKYADEVKLDGVKVVFMAQGTSTLTALKNGEIDMTNNISTQAQAEFSGTDQLLDFDCLGTSYYDINCENLTDARARKAMSMALDRDTITQSLIASKPKPATGFVPAGLSYYDSDDDYRTVVGDLITYDVDGAKELLEEAKADGFDADATYEIIIKNDDELKLIAQAMQAMWKQNLGLNFTITTYESGSYWDEFYDGNFDVAFDGWTGDYDDPNTMLECFTQKACATQNRWSGEKAEEYDQIIADCATMTDQTERYAKFVEAEKILMDESPILPLYYRKSQLLVGTNVAKAVNDTLGHTLLMYTELS
;
A
#
# COMPACT_ATOMS: atom_id res chain seq x y z
N MET A 1 -56.48 -29.40 58.98
CA MET A 1 -55.42 -30.39 58.92
C MET A 1 -54.71 -30.22 57.57
N SER A 2 -53.57 -29.66 57.57
CA SER A 2 -52.36 -30.22 57.09
C SER A 2 -51.27 -29.18 56.95
N MET A 3 -50.13 -29.55 57.40
CA MET A 3 -48.93 -28.76 57.68
C MET A 3 -48.33 -28.05 56.48
N LYS A 4 -48.03 -26.77 56.68
CA LYS A 4 -47.16 -25.95 55.81
C LYS A 4 -45.71 -26.41 56.01
N LYS A 5 -45.09 -26.91 54.95
CA LYS A 5 -43.62 -27.07 54.88
C LYS A 5 -43.04 -25.79 54.29
N LYS A 6 -42.25 -25.07 55.09
CA LYS A 6 -41.41 -23.97 54.64
C LYS A 6 -40.14 -24.58 53.99
N LEU A 7 -39.91 -24.31 52.71
CA LEU A 7 -38.62 -24.52 52.09
C LEU A 7 -37.81 -23.23 52.27
N VAL A 8 -36.70 -23.38 52.98
CA VAL A 8 -35.65 -22.37 53.12
C VAL A 8 -34.72 -22.55 51.92
N SER A 9 -34.78 -21.59 50.99
CA SER A 9 -33.77 -21.51 49.90
C SER A 9 -32.53 -20.85 50.44
N VAL A 10 -31.44 -21.64 50.59
CA VAL A 10 -30.10 -21.13 50.83
C VAL A 10 -29.52 -20.75 49.47
N LEU A 11 -29.38 -19.46 49.22
CA LEU A 11 -28.60 -18.93 48.12
C LEU A 11 -27.11 -19.09 48.50
N LEU A 12 -26.43 -20.06 47.89
CA LEU A 12 -24.99 -20.08 47.84
C LEU A 12 -24.52 -19.09 46.76
N ALA A 13 -24.13 -17.90 47.17
CA ALA A 13 -23.34 -17.01 46.34
C ALA A 13 -21.90 -17.56 46.30
N ALA A 14 -21.59 -18.32 45.24
CA ALA A 14 -20.22 -18.64 44.90
C ALA A 14 -19.59 -17.38 44.29
N ALA A 15 -18.88 -16.62 45.10
CA ALA A 15 -17.96 -15.60 44.61
C ALA A 15 -16.81 -16.34 43.88
N MET A 16 -16.88 -16.42 42.54
CA MET A 16 -15.70 -16.67 41.73
C MET A 16 -14.80 -15.44 41.86
N ALA A 17 -13.85 -15.51 42.78
CA ALA A 17 -12.67 -14.66 42.73
C ALA A 17 -11.89 -15.08 41.47
N MET A 18 -12.12 -14.38 40.34
CA MET A 18 -11.13 -14.36 39.27
C MET A 18 -9.89 -13.71 39.87
N THR A 19 -8.93 -14.53 40.27
CA THR A 19 -7.55 -14.09 40.46
C THR A 19 -7.05 -13.72 39.07
N VAL A 20 -7.16 -12.47 38.73
CA VAL A 20 -6.33 -11.88 37.69
C VAL A 20 -4.92 -11.98 38.21
N LEU A 21 -4.22 -13.05 37.84
CA LEU A 21 -2.77 -13.10 37.96
C LEU A 21 -2.26 -11.98 37.06
N PRO A 22 -1.51 -11.01 37.56
CA PRO A 22 -0.77 -10.14 36.70
C PRO A 22 0.20 -11.03 35.92
N VAL A 23 -0.04 -11.19 34.63
CA VAL A 23 0.97 -11.70 33.70
C VAL A 23 1.98 -10.56 33.54
N THR A 24 2.80 -10.35 34.54
CA THR A 24 4.09 -9.72 34.38
C THR A 24 5.05 -10.78 33.88
N ALA A 25 4.87 -11.26 32.67
CA ALA A 25 6.00 -11.70 31.90
C ALA A 25 6.73 -10.40 31.51
N ALA A 26 7.66 -9.96 32.35
CA ALA A 26 8.75 -9.14 31.85
C ALA A 26 9.31 -9.94 30.68
N ALA A 27 9.22 -9.42 29.47
CA ALA A 27 9.93 -9.97 28.33
C ALA A 27 11.41 -9.95 28.71
N GLU A 28 11.99 -11.12 29.02
CA GLU A 28 13.43 -11.24 29.17
C GLU A 28 14.01 -11.06 27.77
N GLY A 29 14.57 -9.87 27.50
CA GLY A 29 15.18 -9.54 26.22
C GLY A 29 14.59 -8.28 25.58
N ASN A 30 15.17 -7.89 24.46
CA ASN A 30 14.79 -6.72 23.65
C ASN A 30 13.60 -7.08 22.73
N THR A 31 12.41 -7.35 23.29
CA THR A 31 11.21 -7.81 22.58
C THR A 31 10.19 -6.68 22.47
N LEU A 32 9.74 -6.39 21.24
CA LEU A 32 8.74 -5.39 20.92
C LEU A 32 7.31 -6.00 20.95
N THR A 33 6.35 -5.32 21.56
CA THR A 33 4.93 -5.64 21.37
C THR A 33 4.31 -4.65 20.38
N TYR A 34 3.99 -5.14 19.18
CA TYR A 34 3.43 -4.36 18.07
C TYR A 34 1.97 -4.69 17.84
N ALA A 35 1.09 -3.69 17.88
CA ALA A 35 -0.34 -3.88 17.64
C ALA A 35 -0.70 -3.49 16.19
N ILE A 36 -1.40 -4.40 15.50
CA ILE A 36 -2.01 -4.20 14.18
C ILE A 36 -3.52 -4.40 14.27
N SER A 37 -4.28 -3.93 13.26
CA SER A 37 -5.75 -3.92 13.31
C SER A 37 -6.41 -5.31 13.32
N SER A 38 -5.81 -6.26 12.62
CA SER A 38 -6.33 -7.61 12.44
C SER A 38 -5.22 -8.59 12.05
N GLU A 39 -5.52 -9.87 12.12
CA GLU A 39 -4.68 -10.92 11.54
C GLU A 39 -4.43 -10.67 10.06
N CYS A 40 -3.24 -11.02 9.56
CA CYS A 40 -2.92 -10.99 8.13
C CYS A 40 -3.75 -12.04 7.38
N GLU A 41 -4.27 -11.69 6.22
CA GLU A 41 -5.04 -12.64 5.41
C GLU A 41 -4.20 -13.84 4.97
N THR A 42 -2.92 -13.58 4.76
CA THR A 42 -1.94 -14.61 4.41
C THR A 42 -0.54 -14.22 4.87
N LEU A 43 0.30 -15.22 5.13
CA LEU A 43 1.75 -15.09 5.28
C LEU A 43 2.50 -15.77 4.10
N ASP A 44 1.79 -16.20 3.05
CA ASP A 44 2.36 -16.73 1.81
C ASP A 44 2.61 -15.56 0.85
N PRO A 45 3.88 -15.23 0.50
CA PRO A 45 4.20 -14.12 -0.39
C PRO A 45 3.41 -14.15 -1.70
N GLY A 46 3.42 -15.28 -2.41
CA GLY A 46 2.75 -15.43 -3.70
C GLY A 46 1.21 -15.34 -3.66
N MET A 47 0.61 -15.22 -2.49
CA MET A 47 -0.83 -15.03 -2.27
C MET A 47 -1.17 -13.65 -1.69
N CYS A 48 -0.18 -12.75 -1.59
CA CYS A 48 -0.32 -11.46 -0.93
C CYS A 48 -0.62 -10.35 -1.93
N ASN A 49 -1.74 -9.61 -1.69
CA ASN A 49 -2.08 -8.38 -2.42
C ASN A 49 -2.64 -7.29 -1.50
N TYR A 50 -2.44 -7.41 -0.18
CA TYR A 50 -2.92 -6.46 0.83
C TYR A 50 -1.78 -5.87 1.64
N LEU A 51 -1.82 -4.56 1.88
CA LEU A 51 -0.81 -3.81 2.63
C LEU A 51 -0.52 -4.41 4.02
N GLY A 52 -1.55 -4.88 4.75
CA GLY A 52 -1.37 -5.49 6.06
C GLY A 52 -0.57 -6.79 6.04
N SER A 53 -0.82 -7.64 5.04
CA SER A 53 -0.07 -8.89 4.85
C SER A 53 1.33 -8.62 4.29
N SER A 54 1.47 -7.71 3.31
CA SER A 54 2.77 -7.37 2.71
C SER A 54 3.75 -6.80 3.74
N GLY A 55 3.28 -5.91 4.63
CA GLY A 55 4.11 -5.37 5.71
C GLY A 55 4.63 -6.43 6.67
N MET A 56 3.85 -7.48 6.95
CA MET A 56 4.33 -8.61 7.77
C MET A 56 5.30 -9.50 6.97
N ILE A 57 4.97 -9.81 5.72
CA ILE A 57 5.79 -10.65 4.84
C ILE A 57 7.17 -10.04 4.63
N MET A 58 7.30 -8.72 4.46
CA MET A 58 8.61 -8.04 4.31
C MET A 58 9.52 -8.18 5.55
N ASN A 59 8.96 -8.45 6.72
CA ASN A 59 9.75 -8.74 7.93
C ASN A 59 10.11 -10.23 8.06
N LEU A 60 9.35 -11.10 7.39
CA LEU A 60 9.53 -12.56 7.43
C LEU A 60 10.29 -13.10 6.22
N PHE A 61 10.27 -12.40 5.10
CA PHE A 61 10.96 -12.79 3.87
C PHE A 61 11.86 -11.66 3.35
N MET A 62 12.82 -12.01 2.52
CA MET A 62 13.73 -11.10 1.85
C MET A 62 13.75 -11.43 0.36
N GLY A 63 13.39 -10.46 -0.48
CA GLY A 63 13.43 -10.55 -1.94
C GLY A 63 14.84 -10.44 -2.52
N LEU A 64 14.96 -10.24 -3.82
CA LEU A 64 16.25 -9.94 -4.46
C LEU A 64 16.81 -8.63 -3.91
N TYR A 65 15.95 -7.62 -3.76
CA TYR A 65 16.25 -6.34 -3.12
C TYR A 65 15.32 -6.11 -1.93
N ARG A 66 15.63 -5.14 -1.08
CA ARG A 66 14.85 -4.77 0.11
C ARG A 66 14.94 -3.27 0.38
N ALA A 67 14.02 -2.70 1.13
CA ALA A 67 14.13 -1.34 1.62
C ALA A 67 15.34 -1.19 2.57
N ASP A 68 16.01 -0.05 2.52
CA ASP A 68 17.11 0.29 3.42
C ASP A 68 16.62 0.71 4.83
N SER A 69 17.54 1.07 5.71
CA SER A 69 17.23 1.47 7.09
C SER A 69 16.57 2.83 7.23
N THR A 70 16.36 3.55 6.14
CA THR A 70 15.56 4.78 6.08
C THR A 70 14.14 4.51 5.59
N GLY A 71 13.92 3.36 4.93
CA GLY A 71 12.69 3.01 4.25
C GLY A 71 12.48 3.75 2.91
N ALA A 72 13.42 4.61 2.52
CA ALA A 72 13.26 5.50 1.36
C ALA A 72 13.98 5.02 0.10
N ALA A 73 14.94 4.09 0.23
CA ALA A 73 15.72 3.59 -0.89
C ALA A 73 15.83 2.06 -0.87
N LEU A 74 16.19 1.49 -2.01
CA LEU A 74 16.47 0.06 -2.10
C LEU A 74 17.94 -0.23 -1.74
N THR A 75 18.14 -1.42 -1.20
CA THR A 75 19.46 -2.00 -0.95
C THR A 75 19.45 -3.49 -1.27
N ASN A 76 20.63 -4.12 -1.31
CA ASN A 76 20.75 -5.53 -1.59
C ASN A 76 19.96 -6.39 -0.60
N GLY A 77 19.21 -7.34 -1.13
CA GLY A 77 18.55 -8.40 -0.39
C GLY A 77 19.29 -9.72 -0.57
N CYS A 78 18.70 -10.67 -1.31
CA CYS A 78 19.35 -11.91 -1.72
C CYS A 78 20.34 -11.71 -2.86
N ALA A 79 20.13 -10.69 -3.71
CA ALA A 79 21.03 -10.37 -4.82
C ALA A 79 22.18 -9.47 -4.34
N GLU A 80 23.39 -9.81 -4.77
CA GLU A 80 24.60 -8.99 -4.62
C GLU A 80 24.70 -7.93 -5.71
N SER A 81 24.30 -8.31 -6.94
CA SER A 81 24.36 -7.43 -8.12
C SER A 81 23.39 -7.91 -9.20
N TYR A 82 23.22 -7.07 -10.21
CA TYR A 82 22.53 -7.46 -11.44
C TYR A 82 23.21 -6.84 -12.66
N GLU A 83 22.97 -7.43 -13.82
CA GLU A 83 23.35 -6.92 -15.13
C GLU A 83 22.11 -6.83 -16.00
N VAL A 84 22.05 -5.82 -16.89
CA VAL A 84 20.97 -5.62 -17.85
C VAL A 84 21.54 -5.67 -19.26
N SER A 85 20.87 -6.40 -20.17
CA SER A 85 21.23 -6.43 -21.59
C SER A 85 21.07 -5.07 -22.25
N GLU A 86 21.79 -4.85 -23.38
CA GLU A 86 21.73 -3.58 -24.13
C GLU A 86 20.33 -3.18 -24.58
N ASP A 87 19.43 -4.15 -24.80
CA ASP A 87 18.02 -3.92 -25.18
C ASP A 87 17.11 -3.71 -23.98
N GLY A 88 17.63 -3.73 -22.75
CA GLY A 88 16.88 -3.52 -21.52
C GLY A 88 15.91 -4.64 -21.15
N LYS A 89 15.97 -5.80 -21.83
CA LYS A 89 14.97 -6.87 -21.65
C LYS A 89 15.44 -8.05 -20.83
N THR A 90 16.75 -8.24 -20.64
CA THR A 90 17.27 -9.39 -19.89
C THR A 90 18.02 -8.89 -18.67
N TYR A 91 17.53 -9.29 -17.51
CA TYR A 91 18.15 -9.07 -16.22
C TYR A 91 18.83 -10.35 -15.75
N THR A 92 20.10 -10.26 -15.38
CA THR A 92 20.86 -11.36 -14.77
C THR A 92 21.21 -10.97 -13.34
N PHE A 93 20.54 -11.59 -12.37
CA PHE A 93 20.80 -11.36 -10.95
C PHE A 93 21.82 -12.37 -10.44
N HIS A 94 22.82 -11.88 -9.70
CA HIS A 94 23.81 -12.68 -8.99
C HIS A 94 23.48 -12.67 -7.50
N LEU A 95 23.13 -13.81 -6.95
CA LEU A 95 22.77 -13.97 -5.55
C LEU A 95 24.05 -14.15 -4.70
N TYR A 96 24.00 -13.69 -3.46
CA TYR A 96 24.99 -14.09 -2.46
C TYR A 96 24.92 -15.60 -2.22
N ASP A 97 26.06 -16.23 -1.95
CA ASP A 97 26.17 -17.67 -1.68
C ASP A 97 25.95 -18.03 -0.20
N ASP A 98 25.81 -17.03 0.67
CA ASP A 98 25.66 -17.16 2.12
C ASP A 98 24.25 -16.80 2.63
N VAL A 99 23.25 -16.65 1.75
CA VAL A 99 21.86 -16.45 2.17
C VAL A 99 21.23 -17.77 2.57
N LEU A 100 20.62 -17.81 3.75
CA LEU A 100 20.07 -19.03 4.32
C LEU A 100 18.56 -18.89 4.63
N TRP A 101 17.86 -19.99 4.49
CA TRP A 101 16.53 -20.17 5.08
C TRP A 101 16.63 -20.29 6.61
N SER A 102 15.50 -20.10 7.31
CA SER A 102 15.43 -20.22 8.78
C SER A 102 15.82 -21.62 9.30
N ASP A 103 15.69 -22.65 8.48
CA ASP A 103 16.11 -24.03 8.77
C ASP A 103 17.62 -24.28 8.51
N GLY A 104 18.34 -23.27 8.00
CA GLY A 104 19.78 -23.33 7.70
C GLY A 104 20.12 -23.88 6.32
N THR A 105 19.14 -24.20 5.49
CA THR A 105 19.39 -24.58 4.07
C THR A 105 19.66 -23.33 3.23
N PRO A 106 20.47 -23.41 2.13
CA PRO A 106 20.74 -22.26 1.28
C PRO A 106 19.49 -21.76 0.54
N VAL A 107 19.36 -20.44 0.40
CA VAL A 107 18.46 -19.80 -0.57
C VAL A 107 19.16 -19.78 -1.92
N THR A 108 18.49 -20.25 -2.96
CA THR A 108 19.04 -20.37 -4.30
C THR A 108 18.22 -19.61 -5.34
N ALA A 109 18.82 -19.37 -6.52
CA ALA A 109 18.11 -18.85 -7.69
C ALA A 109 16.94 -19.76 -8.10
N GLY A 110 17.06 -21.07 -7.84
CA GLY A 110 15.97 -22.04 -8.05
C GLY A 110 14.74 -21.81 -7.17
N ASP A 111 14.91 -21.23 -5.97
CA ASP A 111 13.77 -20.89 -5.11
C ASP A 111 12.98 -19.70 -5.68
N PHE A 112 13.65 -18.72 -6.26
CA PHE A 112 13.00 -17.60 -6.98
C PHE A 112 12.28 -18.10 -8.24
N GLU A 113 12.94 -18.92 -9.07
CA GLU A 113 12.30 -19.52 -10.24
C GLU A 113 11.04 -20.31 -9.85
N TYR A 114 11.13 -21.16 -8.83
CA TYR A 114 10.00 -21.92 -8.31
C TYR A 114 8.86 -21.01 -7.84
N SER A 115 9.18 -20.00 -7.02
CA SER A 115 8.19 -19.10 -6.40
C SER A 115 7.41 -18.32 -7.45
N TRP A 116 8.10 -17.72 -8.40
CA TRP A 116 7.46 -16.91 -9.44
C TRP A 116 6.68 -17.78 -10.44
N LYS A 117 7.21 -18.95 -10.80
CA LYS A 117 6.46 -19.90 -11.64
C LYS A 117 5.23 -20.47 -10.94
N ARG A 118 5.31 -20.74 -9.63
CA ARG A 118 4.14 -21.12 -8.81
C ARG A 118 3.09 -20.01 -8.78
N MET A 119 3.50 -18.76 -8.63
CA MET A 119 2.59 -17.62 -8.63
C MET A 119 1.89 -17.44 -9.98
N LEU A 120 2.58 -17.72 -11.08
CA LEU A 120 2.02 -17.68 -12.44
C LEU A 120 1.11 -18.86 -12.76
N ASP A 121 1.19 -19.98 -12.04
CA ASP A 121 0.35 -21.15 -12.31
C ASP A 121 -1.12 -20.81 -12.08
N PRO A 122 -2.02 -20.96 -13.10
CA PRO A 122 -3.45 -20.73 -12.95
C PRO A 122 -4.09 -21.52 -11.80
N ALA A 123 -3.53 -22.70 -11.45
CA ALA A 123 -4.01 -23.50 -10.34
C ALA A 123 -3.71 -22.89 -8.96
N THR A 124 -2.70 -22.03 -8.85
CA THR A 124 -2.41 -21.27 -7.64
C THR A 124 -3.42 -20.17 -7.40
N ALA A 125 -4.01 -19.62 -8.47
CA ALA A 125 -4.98 -18.52 -8.43
C ALA A 125 -4.46 -17.31 -7.61
N SER A 126 -3.19 -16.95 -7.80
CA SER A 126 -2.56 -15.83 -7.09
C SER A 126 -3.27 -14.52 -7.40
N PRO A 127 -3.70 -13.76 -6.37
CA PRO A 127 -4.27 -12.43 -6.60
C PRO A 127 -3.22 -11.39 -7.02
N ALA A 128 -1.92 -11.66 -6.80
CA ALA A 128 -0.79 -10.80 -7.15
C ALA A 128 -0.10 -11.20 -8.46
N VAL A 129 -0.68 -12.09 -9.25
CA VAL A 129 -0.06 -12.65 -10.47
C VAL A 129 0.40 -11.58 -11.48
N ARG A 130 -0.28 -10.43 -11.51
CA ARG A 130 0.04 -9.32 -12.41
C ARG A 130 1.39 -8.67 -12.14
N ASP A 131 1.95 -8.82 -10.93
CA ASP A 131 3.27 -8.31 -10.59
C ASP A 131 4.39 -8.93 -11.46
N LEU A 132 4.11 -10.10 -12.06
CA LEU A 132 5.02 -10.83 -12.93
C LEU A 132 4.74 -10.67 -14.44
N PHE A 133 3.71 -9.91 -14.85
CA PHE A 133 3.31 -9.85 -16.28
C PHE A 133 4.29 -9.06 -17.16
N ASP A 134 5.25 -8.33 -16.59
CA ASP A 134 6.38 -7.76 -17.34
C ASP A 134 7.32 -8.86 -17.89
N ILE A 135 7.29 -10.05 -17.28
CA ILE A 135 8.15 -11.17 -17.68
C ILE A 135 7.61 -11.83 -18.95
N LYS A 136 8.49 -12.13 -19.86
CA LYS A 136 8.20 -12.74 -21.14
C LYS A 136 7.33 -14.00 -21.00
N ASN A 137 6.24 -14.04 -21.74
CA ASN A 137 5.23 -15.12 -21.76
C ASN A 137 4.55 -15.38 -20.40
N ALA A 138 4.70 -14.52 -19.38
CA ALA A 138 4.09 -14.76 -18.08
C ALA A 138 2.56 -14.64 -18.14
N GLU A 139 2.00 -13.60 -18.78
CA GLU A 139 0.56 -13.44 -18.97
C GLU A 139 0.00 -14.55 -19.86
N ALA A 140 0.69 -14.89 -20.96
CA ALA A 140 0.28 -15.97 -21.86
C ALA A 140 0.24 -17.33 -21.17
N TYR A 141 1.23 -17.64 -20.31
CA TYR A 141 1.21 -18.86 -19.51
C TYR A 141 0.04 -18.87 -18.51
N ASN A 142 -0.18 -17.77 -17.80
CA ASN A 142 -1.29 -17.66 -16.85
C ASN A 142 -2.66 -17.80 -17.56
N ALA A 143 -2.78 -17.34 -18.81
CA ALA A 143 -3.96 -17.52 -19.65
C ALA A 143 -4.07 -18.96 -20.25
N GLY A 144 -3.05 -19.80 -20.10
CA GLY A 144 -3.02 -21.16 -20.66
C GLY A 144 -2.66 -21.23 -22.15
N GLU A 145 -2.02 -20.20 -22.70
CA GLU A 145 -1.70 -20.06 -24.12
C GLU A 145 -0.30 -20.59 -24.48
N CYS A 146 0.59 -20.77 -23.48
CA CYS A 146 1.93 -21.33 -23.65
C CYS A 146 2.33 -22.26 -22.50
N SER A 147 3.50 -22.89 -22.58
CA SER A 147 4.03 -23.74 -21.50
C SER A 147 4.85 -22.95 -20.50
N ILE A 148 4.98 -23.46 -19.27
CA ILE A 148 5.83 -22.85 -18.22
C ILE A 148 7.30 -22.75 -18.61
N ASP A 149 7.78 -23.64 -19.49
CA ASP A 149 9.16 -23.66 -19.97
C ASP A 149 9.47 -22.51 -20.94
N GLU A 150 8.44 -21.83 -21.47
CA GLU A 150 8.54 -20.66 -22.35
C GLU A 150 8.56 -19.35 -21.60
N VAL A 151 8.26 -19.37 -20.27
CA VAL A 151 8.29 -18.18 -19.42
C VAL A 151 9.73 -17.75 -19.17
N GLY A 152 9.99 -16.46 -19.26
CA GLY A 152 11.30 -15.83 -19.17
C GLY A 152 11.92 -15.83 -17.76
N ILE A 153 11.80 -16.93 -16.99
CA ILE A 153 12.39 -17.06 -15.64
C ILE A 153 13.25 -18.32 -15.60
N LYS A 154 14.54 -18.18 -15.31
CA LYS A 154 15.44 -19.33 -15.29
C LYS A 154 16.59 -19.18 -14.30
N ALA A 155 16.71 -20.08 -13.35
CA ALA A 155 17.93 -20.31 -12.60
C ALA A 155 18.93 -21.10 -13.49
N THR A 156 20.09 -20.52 -13.78
CA THR A 156 21.14 -21.16 -14.58
C THR A 156 22.10 -21.97 -13.71
N ASP A 157 22.20 -21.60 -12.44
CA ASP A 157 22.92 -22.29 -11.36
C ASP A 157 22.30 -21.82 -10.01
N ASP A 158 22.88 -22.23 -8.87
CA ASP A 158 22.33 -21.94 -7.54
C ASP A 158 22.34 -20.45 -7.19
N THR A 159 23.19 -19.64 -7.83
CA THR A 159 23.37 -18.21 -7.53
C THR A 159 23.04 -17.28 -8.68
N THR A 160 22.65 -17.81 -9.85
CA THR A 160 22.37 -16.98 -11.04
C THR A 160 20.93 -17.14 -11.50
N LEU A 161 20.13 -16.07 -11.40
CA LEU A 161 18.77 -15.98 -11.91
C LEU A 161 18.75 -15.08 -13.14
N VAL A 162 18.27 -15.61 -14.26
CA VAL A 162 18.07 -14.86 -15.51
C VAL A 162 16.57 -14.62 -15.71
N VAL A 163 16.19 -13.38 -15.95
CA VAL A 163 14.81 -12.97 -16.20
C VAL A 163 14.75 -12.22 -17.53
N GLU A 164 13.97 -12.76 -18.48
CA GLU A 164 13.66 -12.10 -19.76
C GLU A 164 12.31 -11.39 -19.64
N LEU A 165 12.24 -10.11 -20.04
CA LEU A 165 11.03 -9.29 -20.02
C LEU A 165 10.39 -9.19 -21.41
N GLU A 166 9.08 -8.93 -21.47
CA GLU A 166 8.38 -8.62 -22.71
C GLU A 166 8.86 -7.30 -23.31
N ASN A 167 9.04 -6.29 -22.48
CA ASN A 167 9.48 -4.95 -22.84
C ASN A 167 10.63 -4.50 -21.94
N PRO A 168 11.44 -3.53 -22.35
CA PRO A 168 12.39 -2.88 -21.46
C PRO A 168 11.63 -2.26 -20.27
N THR A 169 11.95 -2.69 -19.05
CA THR A 169 11.25 -2.24 -17.83
C THR A 169 12.30 -1.76 -16.85
N SER A 170 12.59 -0.47 -16.85
CA SER A 170 13.69 0.12 -16.05
C SER A 170 13.45 0.02 -14.53
N TYR A 171 12.19 -0.06 -14.11
CA TYR A 171 11.77 -0.22 -12.71
C TYR A 171 11.64 -1.69 -12.28
N PHE A 172 12.10 -2.64 -13.07
CA PHE A 172 11.98 -4.07 -12.75
C PHE A 172 12.72 -4.44 -11.46
N VAL A 173 13.86 -3.79 -11.20
CA VAL A 173 14.63 -4.03 -9.96
C VAL A 173 13.84 -3.62 -8.73
N GLU A 174 13.15 -2.49 -8.76
CA GLU A 174 12.27 -1.98 -7.70
C GLU A 174 11.14 -2.98 -7.42
N LYS A 175 10.53 -3.54 -8.45
CA LYS A 175 9.51 -4.59 -8.31
C LYS A 175 10.04 -5.83 -7.59
N THR A 176 11.32 -6.16 -7.70
CA THR A 176 11.89 -7.34 -7.02
C THR A 176 11.99 -7.20 -5.49
N ALA A 177 11.70 -6.03 -4.94
CA ALA A 177 11.64 -5.76 -3.51
C ALA A 177 10.21 -5.88 -2.92
N VAL A 178 9.17 -6.02 -3.77
CA VAL A 178 7.79 -6.15 -3.25
C VAL A 178 7.56 -7.51 -2.59
N ALA A 179 6.70 -7.52 -1.59
CA ALA A 179 6.45 -8.70 -0.76
C ALA A 179 6.04 -9.96 -1.56
N SER A 180 5.19 -9.78 -2.59
CA SER A 180 4.68 -10.88 -3.44
C SER A 180 5.78 -11.61 -4.22
N LEU A 181 6.88 -10.92 -4.56
CA LEU A 181 8.00 -11.48 -5.32
C LEU A 181 9.11 -12.08 -4.42
N SER A 182 8.89 -12.14 -3.11
CA SER A 182 9.79 -12.85 -2.20
C SER A 182 9.82 -14.35 -2.51
N PRO A 183 10.99 -15.02 -2.34
CA PRO A 183 11.10 -16.46 -2.57
C PRO A 183 10.38 -17.25 -1.48
N VAL A 184 9.90 -18.44 -1.80
CA VAL A 184 9.40 -19.43 -0.85
C VAL A 184 10.22 -20.72 -0.90
N ASN A 185 10.41 -21.38 0.24
CA ASN A 185 11.12 -22.65 0.30
C ASN A 185 10.27 -23.74 -0.36
N LYS A 186 10.75 -24.26 -1.49
CA LYS A 186 10.05 -25.27 -2.28
C LYS A 186 9.66 -26.51 -1.44
N ALA A 187 10.59 -27.01 -0.62
CA ALA A 187 10.34 -28.21 0.19
C ALA A 187 9.25 -27.99 1.23
N ALA A 188 9.20 -26.78 1.83
CA ALA A 188 8.14 -26.44 2.78
C ALA A 188 6.77 -26.34 2.09
N VAL A 189 6.70 -25.66 0.94
CA VAL A 189 5.45 -25.48 0.17
C VAL A 189 4.91 -26.82 -0.34
N GLU A 190 5.75 -27.66 -0.94
CA GLU A 190 5.34 -28.98 -1.45
C GLU A 190 5.10 -30.00 -0.33
N GLY A 191 5.71 -29.79 0.84
CA GLY A 191 5.57 -30.64 2.02
C GLY A 191 4.24 -30.46 2.74
N SER A 192 3.58 -29.30 2.63
CA SER A 192 2.33 -29.00 3.36
C SER A 192 1.48 -27.98 2.64
N SER A 193 0.20 -28.29 2.40
CA SER A 193 -0.78 -27.31 1.86
C SER A 193 -1.10 -26.17 2.83
N THR A 194 -0.68 -26.27 4.08
CA THR A 194 -0.87 -25.25 5.14
C THR A 194 0.47 -24.75 5.67
N TRP A 195 1.51 -24.77 4.84
CA TRP A 195 2.87 -24.46 5.22
C TRP A 195 3.02 -23.08 5.88
N SER A 196 2.27 -22.08 5.40
CA SER A 196 2.31 -20.70 5.90
C SER A 196 1.33 -20.42 7.05
N GLN A 197 0.55 -21.44 7.50
CA GLN A 197 -0.46 -21.30 8.55
C GLN A 197 -0.02 -21.89 9.89
N LYS A 198 1.17 -22.53 9.96
CA LYS A 198 1.68 -23.19 11.15
C LYS A 198 3.16 -22.89 11.32
N ALA A 199 3.55 -22.51 12.52
CA ALA A 199 4.94 -22.17 12.83
C ALA A 199 5.91 -23.33 12.52
N GLU A 200 5.50 -24.59 12.77
CA GLU A 200 6.36 -25.77 12.57
C GLU A 200 6.69 -26.07 11.10
N THR A 201 5.89 -25.54 10.17
CA THR A 201 6.09 -25.72 8.72
C THR A 201 6.53 -24.45 8.02
N PHE A 202 6.61 -23.32 8.77
CA PHE A 202 6.92 -22.01 8.22
C PHE A 202 8.44 -21.84 8.08
N VAL A 203 8.95 -21.97 6.85
CA VAL A 203 10.37 -21.76 6.52
C VAL A 203 10.48 -20.46 5.74
N ASN A 204 11.26 -19.52 6.25
CA ASN A 204 11.40 -18.18 5.70
C ASN A 204 12.87 -17.70 5.75
N ASN A 205 13.21 -16.59 5.06
CA ASN A 205 14.57 -16.09 4.94
C ASN A 205 14.76 -14.64 5.43
N GLY A 206 13.74 -14.06 6.08
CA GLY A 206 13.77 -12.68 6.58
C GLY A 206 14.32 -12.52 7.97
N ALA A 207 14.14 -11.32 8.52
CA ALA A 207 14.70 -10.87 9.79
C ALA A 207 14.19 -11.64 11.01
N PHE A 208 12.96 -12.16 10.93
CA PHE A 208 12.30 -12.87 12.03
C PHE A 208 11.80 -14.25 11.59
N ILE A 209 11.77 -15.19 12.51
CA ILE A 209 11.18 -16.53 12.37
C ILE A 209 9.83 -16.52 13.09
N VAL A 210 8.82 -17.14 12.51
CA VAL A 210 7.53 -17.34 13.18
C VAL A 210 7.68 -18.46 14.22
N GLU A 211 7.55 -18.14 15.50
CA GLU A 211 7.61 -19.09 16.61
C GLU A 211 6.22 -19.60 17.00
N GLU A 212 5.20 -18.71 16.97
CA GLU A 212 3.81 -19.07 17.22
C GLU A 212 2.87 -18.30 16.26
N ILE A 213 1.83 -18.97 15.81
CA ILE A 213 0.66 -18.39 15.16
C ILE A 213 -0.54 -18.71 16.06
N ASN A 214 -1.09 -17.69 16.70
CA ASN A 214 -2.29 -17.78 17.51
C ASN A 214 -3.43 -17.11 16.75
N PRO A 215 -4.30 -17.88 16.05
CA PRO A 215 -5.34 -17.31 15.18
C PRO A 215 -6.24 -16.30 15.91
N GLU A 216 -6.55 -15.20 15.26
CA GLU A 216 -7.37 -14.10 15.79
C GLU A 216 -6.77 -13.39 17.03
N GLU A 217 -5.56 -13.74 17.49
CA GLU A 217 -4.96 -13.19 18.70
C GLU A 217 -3.59 -12.56 18.46
N SER A 218 -2.61 -13.34 17.95
CA SER A 218 -1.23 -12.83 17.84
C SER A 218 -0.30 -13.70 16.98
N TYR A 219 0.81 -13.09 16.53
CA TYR A 219 2.02 -13.80 16.10
C TYR A 219 3.13 -13.59 17.12
N VAL A 220 3.92 -14.63 17.40
CA VAL A 220 5.17 -14.53 18.15
C VAL A 220 6.32 -14.74 17.18
N LEU A 221 7.14 -13.73 17.04
CA LEU A 221 8.28 -13.70 16.13
C LEU A 221 9.57 -13.65 16.93
N LYS A 222 10.58 -14.39 16.49
CA LYS A 222 11.92 -14.42 17.07
C LYS A 222 12.94 -13.97 16.05
N LYS A 223 13.98 -13.27 16.46
CA LYS A 223 15.10 -12.92 15.60
C LYS A 223 15.65 -14.15 14.90
N ASN A 224 15.79 -14.05 13.57
CA ASN A 224 16.38 -15.12 12.75
C ASN A 224 17.91 -15.05 12.79
N PRO A 225 18.61 -16.01 13.41
CA PRO A 225 20.07 -16.01 13.44
C PRO A 225 20.71 -16.31 12.08
N ASN A 226 19.92 -16.89 11.14
CA ASN A 226 20.36 -17.20 9.78
C ASN A 226 20.07 -16.07 8.79
N TYR A 227 19.43 -14.98 9.24
CA TYR A 227 19.20 -13.82 8.37
C TYR A 227 20.54 -13.18 7.99
N LYS A 228 20.76 -12.98 6.71
CA LYS A 228 22.04 -12.42 6.18
C LYS A 228 22.46 -11.13 6.90
N TYR A 229 21.50 -10.28 7.24
CA TYR A 229 21.73 -8.99 7.90
C TYR A 229 21.32 -9.01 9.39
N ALA A 230 21.49 -10.16 10.06
CA ALA A 230 21.08 -10.32 11.46
C ALA A 230 21.73 -9.28 12.40
N ASP A 231 22.91 -8.77 12.10
CA ASP A 231 23.60 -7.75 12.90
C ASP A 231 22.88 -6.37 12.86
N GLU A 232 22.08 -6.10 11.82
CA GLU A 232 21.26 -4.89 11.73
C GLU A 232 20.04 -4.97 12.66
N VAL A 233 19.50 -6.17 12.94
CA VAL A 233 18.31 -6.39 13.76
C VAL A 233 18.67 -6.26 15.24
N LYS A 234 18.07 -5.27 15.91
CA LYS A 234 18.34 -4.99 17.34
C LYS A 234 17.37 -5.70 18.29
N LEU A 235 16.19 -6.06 17.80
CA LEU A 235 15.18 -6.79 18.57
C LEU A 235 15.54 -8.28 18.69
N ASP A 236 15.30 -8.88 19.86
CA ASP A 236 15.37 -10.33 20.05
C ASP A 236 14.12 -11.04 19.52
N GLY A 237 12.99 -10.32 19.46
CA GLY A 237 11.73 -10.80 18.94
C GLY A 237 10.65 -9.73 18.88
N VAL A 238 9.52 -10.10 18.31
CA VAL A 238 8.33 -9.23 18.22
C VAL A 238 7.09 -10.04 18.56
N LYS A 239 6.28 -9.56 19.48
CA LYS A 239 4.92 -10.03 19.67
C LYS A 239 3.97 -9.12 18.90
N VAL A 240 3.41 -9.62 17.81
CA VAL A 240 2.38 -8.90 17.03
C VAL A 240 1.02 -9.26 17.61
N VAL A 241 0.26 -8.28 18.09
CA VAL A 241 -1.08 -8.48 18.67
C VAL A 241 -2.15 -7.85 17.80
N PHE A 242 -3.31 -8.51 17.68
CA PHE A 242 -4.41 -8.01 16.86
C PHE A 242 -5.37 -7.21 17.74
N MET A 243 -5.48 -5.93 17.47
CA MET A 243 -6.32 -5.00 18.23
C MET A 243 -7.09 -4.10 17.27
N ALA A 244 -8.42 -4.15 17.32
CA ALA A 244 -9.24 -3.23 16.53
C ALA A 244 -8.91 -1.76 16.87
N GLN A 245 -9.01 -0.90 15.86
CA GLN A 245 -8.78 0.54 16.03
C GLN A 245 -9.71 1.12 17.10
N GLY A 246 -9.16 2.03 17.92
CA GLY A 246 -9.97 2.75 18.88
C GLY A 246 -9.30 3.05 20.21
N THR A 247 -10.12 3.29 21.22
CA THR A 247 -9.70 3.68 22.58
C THR A 247 -8.91 2.57 23.29
N SER A 248 -9.15 1.31 22.96
CA SER A 248 -8.46 0.15 23.57
C SER A 248 -6.98 0.14 23.21
N THR A 249 -6.64 0.33 21.93
CA THR A 249 -5.25 0.38 21.44
C THR A 249 -4.50 1.56 22.07
N LEU A 250 -5.14 2.74 22.11
CA LEU A 250 -4.56 3.92 22.75
C LEU A 250 -4.31 3.69 24.26
N THR A 251 -5.25 3.04 24.95
CA THR A 251 -5.13 2.74 26.37
C THR A 251 -4.00 1.73 26.63
N ALA A 252 -3.91 0.68 25.81
CA ALA A 252 -2.86 -0.33 25.89
C ALA A 252 -1.46 0.29 25.73
N LEU A 253 -1.29 1.22 24.76
CA LEU A 253 -0.04 1.95 24.58
C LEU A 253 0.31 2.80 25.83
N LYS A 254 -0.64 3.57 26.34
CA LYS A 254 -0.43 4.40 27.55
C LYS A 254 -0.09 3.58 28.80
N ASN A 255 -0.62 2.37 28.90
CA ASN A 255 -0.34 1.45 30.01
C ASN A 255 0.98 0.68 29.81
N GLY A 256 1.63 0.75 28.64
CA GLY A 256 2.80 -0.04 28.29
C GLY A 256 2.49 -1.51 28.04
N GLU A 257 1.24 -1.83 27.68
CA GLU A 257 0.82 -3.19 27.28
C GLU A 257 1.21 -3.50 25.84
N ILE A 258 1.35 -2.46 25.00
CA ILE A 258 1.96 -2.46 23.67
C ILE A 258 3.00 -1.36 23.58
N ASP A 259 4.01 -1.54 22.74
CA ASP A 259 5.09 -0.58 22.53
C ASP A 259 4.87 0.28 21.31
N MET A 260 4.17 -0.22 20.29
CA MET A 260 3.98 0.45 19.01
C MET A 260 2.69 0.00 18.32
N THR A 261 2.12 0.89 17.50
CA THR A 261 0.99 0.55 16.62
C THR A 261 0.95 1.44 15.37
N ASN A 262 0.53 0.88 14.24
CA ASN A 262 0.13 1.62 13.04
C ASN A 262 -1.40 1.84 12.98
N ASN A 263 -2.14 1.31 13.94
CA ASN A 263 -3.60 1.38 14.01
C ASN A 263 -4.05 2.57 14.85
N ILE A 264 -3.93 3.79 14.29
CA ILE A 264 -4.03 5.05 15.02
C ILE A 264 -5.41 5.66 14.82
N SER A 265 -6.17 5.83 15.91
CA SER A 265 -7.47 6.52 15.87
C SER A 265 -7.31 8.04 15.72
N THR A 266 -8.32 8.72 15.18
CA THR A 266 -8.36 10.19 15.10
C THR A 266 -8.13 10.85 16.46
N GLN A 267 -8.64 10.23 17.55
CA GLN A 267 -8.38 10.72 18.91
C GLN A 267 -6.89 10.64 19.26
N ALA A 268 -6.22 9.52 18.93
CA ALA A 268 -4.79 9.34 19.20
C ALA A 268 -3.95 10.31 18.35
N GLN A 269 -4.30 10.50 17.07
CA GLN A 269 -3.66 11.50 16.21
C GLN A 269 -3.75 12.92 16.82
N ALA A 270 -4.93 13.33 17.27
CA ALA A 270 -5.14 14.64 17.88
C ALA A 270 -4.36 14.80 19.20
N GLU A 271 -4.30 13.73 20.03
CA GLU A 271 -3.62 13.77 21.31
C GLU A 271 -2.09 13.81 21.19
N PHE A 272 -1.53 13.06 20.22
CA PHE A 272 -0.09 12.93 20.05
C PHE A 272 0.49 13.81 18.93
N SER A 273 -0.34 14.61 18.25
CA SER A 273 0.11 15.53 17.20
C SER A 273 1.23 16.46 17.71
N GLY A 274 2.37 16.47 17.02
CA GLY A 274 3.52 17.27 17.35
C GLY A 274 4.37 16.76 18.52
N THR A 275 4.15 15.52 18.96
CA THR A 275 5.01 14.82 19.94
C THR A 275 5.96 13.86 19.23
N ASP A 276 7.05 13.48 19.89
CA ASP A 276 8.02 12.48 19.39
C ASP A 276 7.46 11.05 19.38
N GLN A 277 6.25 10.84 19.91
CA GLN A 277 5.59 9.52 19.93
C GLN A 277 4.72 9.28 18.69
N LEU A 278 4.34 10.30 17.94
CA LEU A 278 3.65 10.15 16.67
C LEU A 278 4.64 10.42 15.53
N LEU A 279 5.09 9.33 14.90
CA LEU A 279 6.04 9.39 13.80
C LEU A 279 5.28 9.48 12.48
N ASP A 280 5.65 10.43 11.65
CA ASP A 280 5.12 10.63 10.30
C ASP A 280 6.14 10.17 9.26
N PHE A 281 5.69 9.42 8.27
CA PHE A 281 6.49 8.99 7.12
C PHE A 281 5.78 9.38 5.83
N ASP A 282 6.49 9.99 4.89
CA ASP A 282 5.96 10.27 3.56
C ASP A 282 5.67 8.92 2.84
N CYS A 283 4.55 8.86 2.12
CA CYS A 283 4.09 7.67 1.42
C CYS A 283 3.92 8.01 -0.06
N LEU A 284 4.35 7.12 -0.95
CA LEU A 284 4.20 7.28 -2.41
C LEU A 284 2.74 7.11 -2.82
N GLY A 285 1.87 7.97 -2.32
CA GLY A 285 0.44 7.84 -2.56
C GLY A 285 -0.29 9.17 -2.58
N THR A 286 -1.39 9.19 -3.31
CA THR A 286 -2.27 10.34 -3.43
C THR A 286 -3.70 9.92 -3.16
N SER A 287 -4.39 10.68 -2.31
CA SER A 287 -5.83 10.61 -2.12
C SER A 287 -6.50 11.61 -3.04
N TYR A 288 -7.50 11.16 -3.76
CA TYR A 288 -8.19 11.94 -4.79
C TYR A 288 -9.67 11.58 -4.84
N TYR A 289 -10.42 12.32 -5.66
CA TYR A 289 -11.77 11.96 -6.04
C TYR A 289 -11.81 11.67 -7.54
N ASP A 290 -12.37 10.52 -7.93
CA ASP A 290 -12.73 10.22 -9.31
C ASP A 290 -13.94 11.04 -9.72
N ILE A 291 -13.94 11.49 -10.97
CA ILE A 291 -15.09 12.10 -11.61
C ILE A 291 -15.60 11.14 -12.69
N ASN A 292 -16.85 10.75 -12.62
CA ASN A 292 -17.47 10.00 -13.70
C ASN A 292 -17.56 10.86 -14.96
N CYS A 293 -16.66 10.64 -15.93
CA CYS A 293 -16.54 11.43 -17.14
C CYS A 293 -17.70 11.21 -18.14
N GLU A 294 -18.53 10.16 -17.95
CA GLU A 294 -19.77 9.98 -18.71
C GLU A 294 -20.89 10.91 -18.21
N ASN A 295 -20.86 11.31 -16.94
CA ASN A 295 -21.83 12.24 -16.34
C ASN A 295 -21.34 13.69 -16.40
N LEU A 296 -20.08 13.94 -16.04
CA LEU A 296 -19.41 15.24 -16.07
C LEU A 296 -18.48 15.32 -17.29
N THR A 297 -19.08 15.42 -18.48
CA THR A 297 -18.38 15.23 -19.77
C THR A 297 -17.41 16.36 -20.14
N ASP A 298 -17.66 17.61 -19.69
CA ASP A 298 -16.84 18.77 -20.06
C ASP A 298 -15.59 18.89 -19.18
N ALA A 299 -14.40 18.72 -19.74
CA ALA A 299 -13.12 18.80 -19.04
C ALA A 299 -12.89 20.16 -18.36
N ARG A 300 -13.38 21.27 -18.96
CA ARG A 300 -13.27 22.61 -18.37
C ARG A 300 -14.08 22.72 -17.08
N ALA A 301 -15.26 22.10 -17.03
CA ALA A 301 -16.07 22.04 -15.81
C ALA A 301 -15.36 21.22 -14.72
N ARG A 302 -14.77 20.05 -15.06
CA ARG A 302 -13.99 19.23 -14.13
C ARG A 302 -12.76 19.99 -13.62
N LYS A 303 -12.02 20.67 -14.51
CA LYS A 303 -10.87 21.51 -14.15
C LYS A 303 -11.29 22.68 -13.26
N ALA A 304 -12.41 23.35 -13.54
CA ALA A 304 -12.96 24.39 -12.71
C ALA A 304 -13.29 23.89 -11.29
N MET A 305 -13.86 22.67 -11.17
CA MET A 305 -14.09 22.03 -9.88
C MET A 305 -12.79 21.80 -9.11
N SER A 306 -11.72 21.36 -9.79
CA SER A 306 -10.38 21.20 -9.17
C SER A 306 -9.80 22.52 -8.68
N MET A 307 -9.85 23.58 -9.50
CA MET A 307 -9.30 24.91 -9.20
C MET A 307 -10.07 25.64 -8.09
N ALA A 308 -11.33 25.27 -7.86
CA ALA A 308 -12.17 25.86 -6.81
C ALA A 308 -12.00 25.25 -5.41
N LEU A 309 -11.14 24.22 -5.26
CA LEU A 309 -10.89 23.56 -3.97
C LEU A 309 -9.67 24.16 -3.26
N ASP A 310 -9.89 24.71 -2.08
CA ASP A 310 -8.83 25.14 -1.16
C ASP A 310 -8.29 23.91 -0.41
N ARG A 311 -7.28 23.26 -1.00
CA ARG A 311 -6.64 22.06 -0.47
C ARG A 311 -5.90 22.30 0.84
N ASP A 312 -5.31 23.49 1.01
CA ASP A 312 -4.66 23.88 2.27
C ASP A 312 -5.66 23.92 3.42
N THR A 313 -6.83 24.53 3.22
CA THR A 313 -7.89 24.53 4.24
C THR A 313 -8.37 23.11 4.55
N ILE A 314 -8.55 22.25 3.55
CA ILE A 314 -8.97 20.86 3.75
C ILE A 314 -7.91 20.10 4.56
N THR A 315 -6.67 20.11 4.14
CA THR A 315 -5.60 19.30 4.76
C THR A 315 -5.21 19.79 6.15
N GLN A 316 -5.14 21.11 6.37
CA GLN A 316 -4.66 21.65 7.63
C GLN A 316 -5.74 21.80 8.70
N SER A 317 -7.04 21.84 8.29
CA SER A 317 -8.14 22.10 9.22
C SER A 317 -9.08 20.92 9.44
N LEU A 318 -9.18 19.98 8.48
CA LEU A 318 -10.17 18.90 8.54
C LEU A 318 -9.53 17.52 8.73
N ILE A 319 -8.31 17.30 8.23
CA ILE A 319 -7.62 16.03 8.32
C ILE A 319 -6.69 16.02 9.53
N ALA A 320 -6.91 15.07 10.43
CA ALA A 320 -6.18 15.02 11.70
C ALA A 320 -4.67 14.84 11.52
N SER A 321 -4.25 14.06 10.53
CA SER A 321 -2.84 13.81 10.19
C SER A 321 -2.14 14.98 9.49
N LYS A 322 -2.88 16.02 9.06
CA LYS A 322 -2.38 17.19 8.34
C LYS A 322 -1.42 16.85 7.20
N PRO A 323 -1.87 16.07 6.21
CA PRO A 323 -1.05 15.70 5.08
C PRO A 323 -0.70 16.93 4.22
N LYS A 324 0.31 16.79 3.35
CA LYS A 324 0.63 17.83 2.36
C LYS A 324 -0.50 17.91 1.31
N PRO A 325 -0.98 19.11 0.94
CA PRO A 325 -1.94 19.25 -0.16
C PRO A 325 -1.33 18.77 -1.47
N ALA A 326 -2.11 18.12 -2.32
CA ALA A 326 -1.64 17.67 -3.62
C ALA A 326 -1.53 18.83 -4.60
N THR A 327 -0.40 18.92 -5.27
CA THR A 327 -0.10 19.90 -6.34
C THR A 327 0.02 19.24 -7.72
N GLY A 328 -0.19 17.93 -7.78
CA GLY A 328 -0.26 17.06 -8.94
C GLY A 328 -0.73 15.68 -8.48
N PHE A 329 -0.79 14.71 -9.40
CA PHE A 329 -1.18 13.35 -9.03
C PHE A 329 0.00 12.52 -8.52
N VAL A 330 1.15 12.56 -9.20
CA VAL A 330 2.36 11.88 -8.76
C VAL A 330 2.88 12.57 -7.48
N PRO A 331 3.03 11.84 -6.35
CA PRO A 331 3.38 12.45 -5.07
C PRO A 331 4.85 12.88 -4.99
N ALA A 332 5.17 13.68 -3.97
CA ALA A 332 6.54 13.93 -3.56
C ALA A 332 7.17 12.65 -2.97
N GLY A 333 8.51 12.54 -3.09
CA GLY A 333 9.29 11.40 -2.59
C GLY A 333 9.51 10.29 -3.63
N LEU A 334 8.83 10.37 -4.80
CA LEU A 334 9.10 9.48 -5.91
C LEU A 334 10.31 10.00 -6.69
N SER A 335 11.26 9.13 -6.99
CA SER A 335 12.53 9.51 -7.64
C SER A 335 12.31 10.15 -9.02
N TYR A 336 13.21 11.10 -9.39
CA TYR A 336 13.31 11.58 -10.76
C TYR A 336 14.65 11.16 -11.35
N TYR A 337 14.63 10.57 -12.55
CA TYR A 337 15.84 10.05 -13.20
C TYR A 337 16.93 11.13 -13.32
N ASP A 338 18.16 10.78 -12.95
CA ASP A 338 19.37 11.62 -12.99
C ASP A 338 19.24 12.97 -12.24
N SER A 339 18.47 12.97 -11.12
CA SER A 339 18.27 14.12 -10.24
C SER A 339 18.39 13.72 -8.77
N ASP A 340 18.95 14.62 -7.96
CA ASP A 340 18.90 14.52 -6.49
C ASP A 340 17.54 14.99 -5.92
N ASP A 341 16.74 15.67 -6.75
CA ASP A 341 15.39 16.14 -6.39
C ASP A 341 14.34 15.08 -6.80
N ASP A 342 13.25 15.01 -6.06
CA ASP A 342 12.13 14.12 -6.36
C ASP A 342 11.31 14.61 -7.59
N TYR A 343 10.46 13.70 -8.11
CA TYR A 343 9.62 13.97 -9.28
C TYR A 343 8.78 15.23 -9.11
N ARG A 344 8.11 15.41 -7.97
CA ARG A 344 7.23 16.57 -7.74
C ARG A 344 8.00 17.88 -7.66
N THR A 345 9.19 17.87 -7.08
CA THR A 345 10.09 19.02 -7.03
C THR A 345 10.54 19.45 -8.43
N VAL A 346 10.90 18.50 -9.30
CA VAL A 346 11.32 18.78 -10.68
C VAL A 346 10.15 19.27 -11.54
N VAL A 347 8.98 18.62 -11.46
CA VAL A 347 7.81 18.96 -12.27
C VAL A 347 7.12 20.24 -11.80
N GLY A 348 7.13 20.50 -10.50
CA GLY A 348 6.44 21.63 -9.89
C GLY A 348 4.92 21.41 -9.77
N ASP A 349 4.20 22.51 -9.50
CA ASP A 349 2.76 22.48 -9.26
C ASP A 349 1.98 22.45 -10.58
N LEU A 350 1.11 21.46 -10.75
CA LEU A 350 0.19 21.30 -11.86
C LEU A 350 -1.26 21.67 -11.49
N ILE A 351 -1.54 21.80 -10.20
CA ILE A 351 -2.86 22.16 -9.67
C ILE A 351 -2.72 23.47 -8.91
N THR A 352 -3.62 24.40 -9.18
CA THR A 352 -3.66 25.71 -8.51
C THR A 352 -5.03 25.96 -7.89
N TYR A 353 -5.06 26.67 -6.76
CA TYR A 353 -6.30 27.22 -6.22
C TYR A 353 -6.53 28.60 -6.84
N ASP A 354 -7.49 28.67 -7.78
CA ASP A 354 -7.85 29.90 -8.51
C ASP A 354 -9.35 29.94 -8.79
N VAL A 355 -10.07 30.60 -7.92
CA VAL A 355 -11.55 30.69 -8.01
C VAL A 355 -12.00 31.53 -9.19
N ASP A 356 -11.26 32.55 -9.57
CA ASP A 356 -11.67 33.44 -10.68
C ASP A 356 -11.44 32.76 -12.03
N GLY A 357 -10.29 32.11 -12.22
CA GLY A 357 -10.04 31.25 -13.39
C GLY A 357 -11.01 30.07 -13.46
N ALA A 358 -11.36 29.45 -12.32
CA ALA A 358 -12.37 28.39 -12.27
C ALA A 358 -13.75 28.86 -12.78
N LYS A 359 -14.18 30.07 -12.41
CA LYS A 359 -15.44 30.66 -12.90
C LYS A 359 -15.40 30.89 -14.41
N GLU A 360 -14.29 31.40 -14.95
CA GLU A 360 -14.13 31.63 -16.39
C GLU A 360 -14.28 30.31 -17.16
N LEU A 361 -13.58 29.25 -16.77
CA LEU A 361 -13.69 27.91 -17.36
C LEU A 361 -15.11 27.35 -17.27
N LEU A 362 -15.79 27.53 -16.13
CA LEU A 362 -17.16 27.05 -15.95
C LEU A 362 -18.15 27.81 -16.86
N GLU A 363 -18.00 29.11 -17.02
CA GLU A 363 -18.85 29.90 -17.93
C GLU A 363 -18.63 29.48 -19.40
N GLU A 364 -17.41 29.14 -19.81
CA GLU A 364 -17.13 28.56 -21.13
C GLU A 364 -17.82 27.20 -21.30
N ALA A 365 -17.70 26.30 -20.29
CA ALA A 365 -18.37 25.01 -20.33
C ALA A 365 -19.90 25.14 -20.41
N LYS A 366 -20.49 26.08 -19.66
CA LYS A 366 -21.94 26.41 -19.76
C LYS A 366 -22.35 26.89 -21.13
N ALA A 367 -21.53 27.72 -21.77
CA ALA A 367 -21.80 28.22 -23.10
C ALA A 367 -21.88 27.09 -24.16
N ASP A 368 -21.15 25.99 -23.91
CA ASP A 368 -21.14 24.79 -24.76
C ASP A 368 -22.09 23.68 -24.25
N GLY A 369 -22.92 23.96 -23.23
CA GLY A 369 -24.04 23.11 -22.84
C GLY A 369 -23.85 22.33 -21.52
N PHE A 370 -22.81 22.61 -20.74
CA PHE A 370 -22.68 22.01 -19.41
C PHE A 370 -23.83 22.46 -18.48
N ASP A 371 -24.51 21.49 -17.84
CA ASP A 371 -25.66 21.75 -16.97
C ASP A 371 -25.19 22.09 -15.54
N ALA A 372 -24.91 23.37 -15.30
CA ALA A 372 -24.52 23.85 -13.98
C ALA A 372 -25.68 23.93 -12.96
N ASP A 373 -26.93 23.79 -13.38
CA ASP A 373 -28.11 23.80 -12.52
C ASP A 373 -28.48 22.38 -12.03
N ALA A 374 -27.89 21.35 -12.62
CA ALA A 374 -28.05 19.97 -12.17
C ALA A 374 -27.58 19.79 -10.73
N THR A 375 -28.09 18.74 -10.08
CA THR A 375 -27.59 18.30 -8.78
C THR A 375 -26.81 17.01 -9.00
N TYR A 376 -25.53 17.05 -8.70
CA TYR A 376 -24.59 15.94 -8.81
C TYR A 376 -24.46 15.19 -7.48
N GLU A 377 -23.94 13.98 -7.50
CA GLU A 377 -23.76 13.13 -6.33
C GLU A 377 -22.31 12.87 -6.00
N ILE A 378 -21.93 13.10 -4.74
CA ILE A 378 -20.66 12.64 -4.16
C ILE A 378 -20.96 11.37 -3.37
N ILE A 379 -20.28 10.27 -3.69
CA ILE A 379 -20.33 9.06 -2.87
C ILE A 379 -19.04 8.92 -2.04
N ILE A 380 -19.19 8.45 -0.80
CA ILE A 380 -18.08 8.21 0.12
C ILE A 380 -18.35 6.96 0.96
N LYS A 381 -17.27 6.36 1.49
CA LYS A 381 -17.37 5.36 2.54
C LYS A 381 -17.88 5.98 3.84
N ASN A 382 -18.50 5.16 4.68
CA ASN A 382 -19.00 5.58 5.99
C ASN A 382 -17.84 5.85 6.97
N ASP A 383 -17.18 6.97 6.77
CA ASP A 383 -16.05 7.47 7.53
C ASP A 383 -16.28 8.94 7.90
N ASP A 384 -15.99 9.32 9.14
CA ASP A 384 -16.30 10.65 9.64
C ASP A 384 -15.37 11.74 9.05
N GLU A 385 -14.10 11.42 8.76
CA GLU A 385 -13.16 12.34 8.11
C GLU A 385 -13.55 12.57 6.66
N LEU A 386 -13.89 11.50 5.91
CA LEU A 386 -14.39 11.61 4.54
C LEU A 386 -15.68 12.42 4.44
N LYS A 387 -16.58 12.31 5.43
CA LYS A 387 -17.80 13.14 5.51
C LYS A 387 -17.47 14.62 5.65
N LEU A 388 -16.51 14.96 6.52
CA LEU A 388 -16.08 16.35 6.70
C LEU A 388 -15.46 16.93 5.43
N ILE A 389 -14.61 16.15 4.77
CA ILE A 389 -13.98 16.53 3.49
C ILE A 389 -15.03 16.76 2.41
N ALA A 390 -15.95 15.79 2.20
CA ALA A 390 -17.00 15.90 1.18
C ALA A 390 -17.93 17.10 1.44
N GLN A 391 -18.28 17.39 2.69
CA GLN A 391 -19.07 18.57 3.07
C GLN A 391 -18.33 19.88 2.77
N ALA A 392 -17.01 19.93 3.01
CA ALA A 392 -16.20 21.09 2.69
C ALA A 392 -16.11 21.30 1.17
N MET A 393 -15.87 20.24 0.38
CA MET A 393 -15.85 20.31 -1.08
C MET A 393 -17.20 20.77 -1.64
N GLN A 394 -18.30 20.19 -1.16
CA GLN A 394 -19.67 20.60 -1.49
C GLN A 394 -19.89 22.10 -1.24
N ALA A 395 -19.46 22.60 -0.05
CA ALA A 395 -19.59 24.00 0.32
C ALA A 395 -18.74 24.92 -0.56
N MET A 396 -17.49 24.54 -0.87
CA MET A 396 -16.60 25.30 -1.74
C MET A 396 -17.14 25.37 -3.16
N TRP A 397 -17.59 24.27 -3.75
CA TRP A 397 -18.21 24.27 -5.08
C TRP A 397 -19.50 25.09 -5.14
N LYS A 398 -20.33 25.00 -4.08
CA LYS A 398 -21.53 25.85 -4.00
C LYS A 398 -21.18 27.33 -3.90
N GLN A 399 -20.23 27.70 -3.05
CA GLN A 399 -19.85 29.10 -2.83
C GLN A 399 -19.10 29.67 -4.03
N ASN A 400 -18.15 28.93 -4.59
CA ASN A 400 -17.24 29.44 -5.61
C ASN A 400 -17.82 29.34 -7.02
N LEU A 401 -18.54 28.26 -7.32
CA LEU A 401 -19.01 27.93 -8.67
C LEU A 401 -20.55 27.90 -8.82
N GLY A 402 -21.30 27.91 -7.71
CA GLY A 402 -22.76 27.77 -7.74
C GLY A 402 -23.27 26.35 -7.95
N LEU A 403 -22.39 25.36 -8.11
CA LEU A 403 -22.75 23.97 -8.37
C LEU A 403 -23.43 23.32 -7.17
N ASN A 404 -24.35 22.39 -7.42
CA ASN A 404 -25.10 21.68 -6.39
C ASN A 404 -24.65 20.21 -6.32
N PHE A 405 -24.37 19.73 -5.11
CA PHE A 405 -24.03 18.34 -4.85
C PHE A 405 -24.86 17.78 -3.71
N THR A 406 -25.17 16.50 -3.77
CA THR A 406 -25.63 15.68 -2.64
C THR A 406 -24.47 14.78 -2.18
N ILE A 407 -24.53 14.31 -0.94
CA ILE A 407 -23.52 13.39 -0.39
C ILE A 407 -24.23 12.12 0.06
N THR A 408 -23.83 10.98 -0.48
CA THR A 408 -24.32 9.66 -0.09
C THR A 408 -23.19 8.84 0.52
N THR A 409 -23.49 8.17 1.61
CA THR A 409 -22.53 7.36 2.40
C THR A 409 -22.88 5.90 2.29
N TYR A 410 -21.88 5.06 2.04
CA TYR A 410 -22.03 3.61 1.93
C TYR A 410 -21.10 2.89 2.90
N GLU A 411 -21.49 1.70 3.36
CA GLU A 411 -20.55 0.76 3.98
C GLU A 411 -19.54 0.26 2.94
N SER A 412 -18.34 -0.13 3.39
CA SER A 412 -17.19 -0.36 2.49
C SER A 412 -17.49 -1.31 1.31
N GLY A 413 -18.20 -2.43 1.54
CA GLY A 413 -18.56 -3.36 0.46
C GLY A 413 -19.48 -2.72 -0.57
N SER A 414 -20.61 -2.15 -0.11
CA SER A 414 -21.58 -1.47 -0.99
C SER A 414 -21.00 -0.25 -1.69
N TYR A 415 -20.01 0.41 -1.07
CA TYR A 415 -19.31 1.53 -1.70
C TYR A 415 -18.61 1.09 -2.99
N TRP A 416 -17.87 -0.02 -2.93
CA TRP A 416 -17.15 -0.52 -4.08
C TRP A 416 -18.07 -1.07 -5.18
N ASP A 417 -19.23 -1.64 -4.80
CA ASP A 417 -20.25 -2.06 -5.77
C ASP A 417 -20.76 -0.84 -6.57
N GLU A 418 -21.18 0.24 -5.88
CA GLU A 418 -21.65 1.47 -6.53
C GLU A 418 -20.55 2.16 -7.35
N PHE A 419 -19.32 2.15 -6.84
CA PHE A 419 -18.15 2.73 -7.50
C PHE A 419 -17.86 2.04 -8.85
N TYR A 420 -17.73 0.70 -8.85
CA TYR A 420 -17.41 -0.04 -10.09
C TYR A 420 -18.61 -0.11 -11.06
N ASP A 421 -19.83 -0.05 -10.57
CA ASP A 421 -21.04 0.07 -11.40
C ASP A 421 -21.18 1.49 -12.01
N GLY A 422 -20.46 2.49 -11.47
CA GLY A 422 -20.46 3.89 -11.94
C GLY A 422 -21.66 4.68 -11.48
N ASN A 423 -22.27 4.29 -10.38
CA ASN A 423 -23.42 4.98 -9.80
C ASN A 423 -22.97 6.17 -8.94
N PHE A 424 -22.24 7.10 -9.55
CA PHE A 424 -21.76 8.33 -8.91
C PHE A 424 -21.43 9.40 -9.96
N ASP A 425 -21.32 10.64 -9.51
CA ASP A 425 -20.71 11.73 -10.30
C ASP A 425 -19.29 12.03 -9.80
N VAL A 426 -19.10 11.97 -8.47
CA VAL A 426 -17.80 12.16 -7.80
C VAL A 426 -17.64 11.12 -6.70
N ALA A 427 -16.52 10.42 -6.64
CA ALA A 427 -16.28 9.33 -5.68
C ALA A 427 -14.88 9.42 -5.07
N PHE A 428 -14.75 9.17 -3.75
CA PHE A 428 -13.45 9.17 -3.08
C PHE A 428 -12.64 7.93 -3.42
N ASP A 429 -11.40 8.11 -3.82
CA ASP A 429 -10.43 7.04 -4.03
C ASP A 429 -9.02 7.45 -3.60
N GLY A 430 -8.05 6.64 -3.90
CA GLY A 430 -6.66 6.93 -3.68
C GLY A 430 -5.76 5.78 -4.08
N TRP A 431 -4.60 6.12 -4.55
CA TRP A 431 -3.58 5.18 -4.99
C TRP A 431 -2.30 5.34 -4.17
N THR A 432 -1.68 4.23 -3.84
CA THR A 432 -0.31 4.17 -3.32
C THR A 432 0.50 3.38 -4.35
N GLY A 433 1.63 3.92 -4.78
CA GLY A 433 2.49 3.26 -5.75
C GLY A 433 3.02 1.93 -5.24
N ASP A 434 3.33 1.03 -6.14
CA ASP A 434 3.87 -0.30 -5.81
C ASP A 434 5.40 -0.31 -5.91
N TYR A 435 6.00 0.66 -6.60
CA TYR A 435 7.44 0.80 -6.81
C TYR A 435 7.81 2.27 -7.07
N ASP A 436 9.11 2.60 -6.97
CA ASP A 436 9.63 3.98 -7.12
C ASP A 436 9.85 4.35 -8.61
N ASP A 437 8.77 4.52 -9.36
CA ASP A 437 8.77 5.03 -10.75
C ASP A 437 7.42 5.68 -11.04
N PRO A 438 7.36 6.81 -11.79
CA PRO A 438 6.09 7.49 -12.12
C PRO A 438 5.05 6.61 -12.79
N ASN A 439 5.48 5.54 -13.46
CA ASN A 439 4.58 4.61 -14.12
C ASN A 439 3.54 4.02 -13.18
N THR A 440 3.95 3.64 -11.95
CA THR A 440 3.04 3.04 -10.96
C THR A 440 1.84 3.92 -10.62
N MET A 441 2.00 5.23 -10.75
CA MET A 441 0.93 6.21 -10.53
C MET A 441 0.11 6.42 -11.82
N LEU A 442 0.80 6.63 -12.94
CA LEU A 442 0.16 7.12 -14.16
C LEU A 442 -0.55 6.00 -14.95
N GLU A 443 -0.06 4.77 -14.94
CA GLU A 443 -0.69 3.64 -15.65
C GLU A 443 -2.14 3.36 -15.19
N CYS A 444 -2.50 3.77 -13.97
CA CYS A 444 -3.84 3.61 -13.39
C CYS A 444 -4.94 4.36 -14.18
N PHE A 445 -4.57 5.36 -14.99
CA PHE A 445 -5.53 6.20 -15.72
C PHE A 445 -5.53 5.99 -17.22
N THR A 446 -4.91 4.91 -17.71
CA THR A 446 -5.16 4.45 -19.09
C THR A 446 -6.63 4.06 -19.22
N GLN A 447 -7.23 4.26 -20.40
CA GLN A 447 -8.65 3.96 -20.65
C GLN A 447 -9.00 2.51 -20.26
N LYS A 448 -8.07 1.56 -20.44
CA LYS A 448 -8.24 0.17 -20.02
C LYS A 448 -8.28 0.04 -18.49
N ALA A 449 -7.40 0.72 -17.79
CA ALA A 449 -7.29 0.63 -16.33
C ALA A 449 -8.48 1.32 -15.63
N CYS A 450 -8.86 2.51 -16.08
CA CYS A 450 -9.91 3.31 -15.44
C CYS A 450 -11.33 3.11 -16.03
N ALA A 451 -11.52 2.07 -16.86
CA ALA A 451 -12.79 1.80 -17.55
C ALA A 451 -14.01 1.63 -16.63
N THR A 452 -13.80 1.16 -15.41
CA THR A 452 -14.86 0.97 -14.39
C THR A 452 -14.80 2.01 -13.26
N GLN A 453 -13.82 2.89 -13.27
CA GLN A 453 -13.64 3.95 -12.28
C GLN A 453 -14.22 5.27 -12.83
N ASN A 454 -13.39 6.17 -13.33
CA ASN A 454 -13.82 7.47 -13.82
C ASN A 454 -14.29 7.48 -15.29
N ARG A 455 -14.11 6.39 -16.04
CA ARG A 455 -14.56 6.22 -17.45
C ARG A 455 -14.05 7.31 -18.39
N TRP A 456 -12.86 7.84 -18.10
CA TRP A 456 -12.24 8.85 -18.94
C TRP A 456 -11.92 8.28 -20.33
N SER A 457 -12.33 8.99 -21.36
CA SER A 457 -12.21 8.57 -22.77
C SER A 457 -12.14 9.77 -23.70
N GLY A 458 -11.84 9.53 -24.98
CA GLY A 458 -11.75 10.54 -26.03
C GLY A 458 -10.31 10.84 -26.43
N GLU A 459 -10.13 11.85 -27.30
CA GLU A 459 -8.85 12.14 -27.97
C GLU A 459 -7.69 12.35 -26.98
N LYS A 460 -7.93 13.05 -25.86
CA LYS A 460 -6.88 13.28 -24.85
C LYS A 460 -6.57 12.04 -24.03
N ALA A 461 -7.54 11.18 -23.78
CA ALA A 461 -7.31 9.89 -23.14
C ALA A 461 -6.54 8.94 -24.07
N GLU A 462 -6.82 8.96 -25.40
CA GLU A 462 -6.04 8.21 -26.39
C GLU A 462 -4.59 8.70 -26.48
N GLU A 463 -4.37 10.04 -26.45
CA GLU A 463 -3.04 10.65 -26.41
C GLU A 463 -2.27 10.22 -25.14
N TYR A 464 -2.95 10.23 -23.99
CA TYR A 464 -2.40 9.76 -22.72
C TYR A 464 -2.00 8.27 -22.79
N ASP A 465 -2.90 7.40 -23.25
CA ASP A 465 -2.64 5.97 -23.42
C ASP A 465 -1.42 5.71 -24.29
N GLN A 466 -1.29 6.46 -25.39
CA GLN A 466 -0.14 6.32 -26.29
C GLN A 466 1.16 6.73 -25.59
N ILE A 467 1.16 7.80 -24.80
CA ILE A 467 2.34 8.24 -24.06
C ILE A 467 2.75 7.17 -23.03
N ILE A 468 1.80 6.62 -22.26
CA ILE A 468 2.10 5.56 -21.28
C ILE A 468 2.64 4.30 -21.98
N ALA A 469 2.03 3.91 -23.11
CA ALA A 469 2.50 2.77 -23.88
C ALA A 469 3.92 2.98 -24.45
N ASP A 470 4.23 4.19 -24.93
CA ASP A 470 5.56 4.56 -25.41
C ASP A 470 6.58 4.47 -24.27
N CYS A 471 6.25 5.01 -23.08
CA CYS A 471 7.10 4.95 -21.89
C CYS A 471 7.46 3.51 -21.49
N ALA A 472 6.55 2.56 -21.66
CA ALA A 472 6.78 1.15 -21.34
C ALA A 472 7.89 0.52 -22.20
N THR A 473 8.25 1.11 -23.35
CA THR A 473 9.25 0.56 -24.29
C THR A 473 10.50 1.43 -24.43
N MET A 474 10.54 2.59 -23.77
CA MET A 474 11.66 3.52 -23.85
C MET A 474 12.84 3.07 -22.99
N THR A 475 14.04 3.06 -23.58
CA THR A 475 15.30 2.82 -22.87
C THR A 475 16.00 4.11 -22.46
N ASP A 476 15.77 5.23 -23.16
CA ASP A 476 16.23 6.56 -22.76
C ASP A 476 15.38 7.08 -21.60
N GLN A 477 15.92 7.01 -20.39
CA GLN A 477 15.19 7.40 -19.19
C GLN A 477 14.92 8.91 -19.11
N THR A 478 15.80 9.74 -19.68
CA THR A 478 15.58 11.20 -19.71
C THR A 478 14.34 11.54 -20.55
N GLU A 479 14.24 10.94 -21.75
CA GLU A 479 13.07 11.10 -22.61
C GLU A 479 11.81 10.50 -21.99
N ARG A 480 11.94 9.32 -21.36
CA ARG A 480 10.83 8.62 -20.69
C ARG A 480 10.23 9.47 -19.57
N TYR A 481 11.04 10.04 -18.67
CA TYR A 481 10.55 10.90 -17.58
C TYR A 481 9.93 12.20 -18.12
N ALA A 482 10.48 12.77 -19.20
CA ALA A 482 9.84 13.91 -19.86
C ALA A 482 8.45 13.57 -20.40
N LYS A 483 8.25 12.34 -20.89
CA LYS A 483 6.95 11.83 -21.35
C LYS A 483 5.97 11.62 -20.19
N PHE A 484 6.41 11.13 -19.04
CA PHE A 484 5.55 11.06 -17.85
C PHE A 484 5.08 12.45 -17.38
N VAL A 485 5.94 13.47 -17.46
CA VAL A 485 5.55 14.85 -17.17
C VAL A 485 4.48 15.33 -18.15
N GLU A 486 4.58 14.98 -19.44
CA GLU A 486 3.57 15.28 -20.47
C GLU A 486 2.24 14.57 -20.14
N ALA A 487 2.28 13.28 -19.82
CA ALA A 487 1.10 12.51 -19.43
C ALA A 487 0.40 13.10 -18.18
N GLU A 488 1.15 13.40 -17.12
CA GLU A 488 0.56 13.99 -15.92
C GLU A 488 -0.08 15.35 -16.18
N LYS A 489 0.50 16.18 -17.05
CA LYS A 489 -0.12 17.44 -17.45
C LYS A 489 -1.46 17.24 -18.17
N ILE A 490 -1.53 16.28 -19.09
CA ILE A 490 -2.80 15.93 -19.76
C ILE A 490 -3.83 15.48 -18.73
N LEU A 491 -3.45 14.60 -17.79
CA LEU A 491 -4.32 14.11 -16.73
C LEU A 491 -4.86 15.25 -15.86
N MET A 492 -4.01 16.20 -15.47
CA MET A 492 -4.42 17.34 -14.64
C MET A 492 -5.23 18.37 -15.43
N ASP A 493 -4.96 18.55 -16.73
CA ASP A 493 -5.73 19.46 -17.60
C ASP A 493 -7.13 18.91 -17.89
N GLU A 494 -7.26 17.62 -18.16
CA GLU A 494 -8.54 16.94 -18.41
C GLU A 494 -9.34 16.68 -17.12
N SER A 495 -8.66 16.63 -16.00
CA SER A 495 -9.22 16.47 -14.64
C SER A 495 -10.26 15.34 -14.51
N PRO A 496 -9.97 14.10 -14.96
CA PRO A 496 -10.83 12.96 -14.67
C PRO A 496 -10.77 12.56 -13.20
N ILE A 497 -9.75 13.06 -12.49
CA ILE A 497 -9.57 12.96 -11.04
C ILE A 497 -9.28 14.33 -10.42
N LEU A 498 -9.58 14.44 -9.14
CA LEU A 498 -9.26 15.61 -8.32
C LEU A 498 -8.30 15.21 -7.20
N PRO A 499 -6.97 15.23 -7.41
CA PRO A 499 -6.00 15.00 -6.35
C PRO A 499 -6.24 15.98 -5.19
N LEU A 500 -6.22 15.46 -3.96
CA LEU A 500 -6.56 16.26 -2.78
C LEU A 500 -5.36 16.44 -1.84
N TYR A 501 -4.72 15.33 -1.47
CA TYR A 501 -3.53 15.35 -0.62
C TYR A 501 -2.63 14.15 -0.84
N TYR A 502 -1.35 14.30 -0.54
CA TYR A 502 -0.39 13.21 -0.52
C TYR A 502 -0.53 12.40 0.77
N ARG A 503 -0.51 11.08 0.64
CA ARG A 503 -0.66 10.16 1.76
C ARG A 503 0.59 10.17 2.62
N LYS A 504 0.41 9.88 3.89
CA LYS A 504 1.49 9.52 4.80
C LYS A 504 1.08 8.32 5.65
N SER A 505 2.06 7.53 6.02
CA SER A 505 1.90 6.49 7.02
C SER A 505 2.36 7.03 8.38
N GLN A 506 1.82 6.46 9.44
CA GLN A 506 2.11 6.89 10.80
C GLN A 506 2.36 5.70 11.72
N LEU A 507 3.24 5.89 12.68
CA LEU A 507 3.42 4.98 13.80
C LEU A 507 3.22 5.74 15.11
N LEU A 508 2.43 5.19 16.00
CA LEU A 508 2.33 5.68 17.37
C LEU A 508 3.17 4.77 18.26
N VAL A 509 4.16 5.35 18.93
CA VAL A 509 5.19 4.61 19.68
C VAL A 509 5.17 4.95 21.16
N GLY A 510 5.52 3.96 21.99
CA GLY A 510 5.78 4.14 23.42
C GLY A 510 7.09 4.88 23.67
N THR A 511 7.28 5.37 24.90
CA THR A 511 8.50 6.12 25.28
C THR A 511 9.76 5.23 25.34
N ASN A 512 9.60 3.93 25.26
CA ASN A 512 10.67 2.93 25.22
C ASN A 512 11.09 2.55 23.78
N VAL A 513 10.47 3.09 22.75
CA VAL A 513 10.88 2.89 21.36
C VAL A 513 11.81 4.04 20.95
N ALA A 514 13.06 3.71 20.66
CA ALA A 514 14.08 4.69 20.28
C ALA A 514 14.08 4.99 18.78
N LYS A 515 13.71 3.99 17.95
CA LYS A 515 13.63 4.10 16.49
C LYS A 515 12.55 3.18 15.96
N ALA A 516 11.76 3.67 15.01
CA ALA A 516 10.86 2.87 14.19
C ALA A 516 10.85 3.45 12.76
N VAL A 517 10.62 2.60 11.76
CA VAL A 517 10.71 2.97 10.34
C VAL A 517 9.53 2.38 9.58
N ASN A 518 8.90 3.21 8.74
CA ASN A 518 8.06 2.73 7.63
C ASN A 518 8.79 2.99 6.32
N ASP A 519 8.57 2.12 5.33
CA ASP A 519 8.99 2.42 3.97
C ASP A 519 8.04 3.42 3.28
N THR A 520 8.40 3.83 2.07
CA THR A 520 7.62 4.77 1.26
C THR A 520 6.28 4.21 0.77
N LEU A 521 6.05 2.90 0.90
CA LEU A 521 4.78 2.24 0.59
C LEU A 521 3.87 2.10 1.83
N GLY A 522 4.40 2.45 3.02
CA GLY A 522 3.68 2.42 4.29
C GLY A 522 3.84 1.13 5.09
N HIS A 523 4.78 0.26 4.72
CA HIS A 523 5.07 -0.95 5.49
C HIS A 523 5.96 -0.65 6.69
N THR A 524 5.62 -1.22 7.85
CA THR A 524 6.45 -1.11 9.06
C THR A 524 7.62 -2.10 9.00
N LEU A 525 8.84 -1.55 8.98
CA LEU A 525 10.08 -2.32 8.91
C LEU A 525 10.59 -2.64 10.32
N LEU A 526 10.04 -3.70 10.93
CA LEU A 526 10.35 -4.12 12.30
C LEU A 526 11.83 -4.44 12.49
N MET A 527 12.50 -4.88 11.42
CA MET A 527 13.93 -5.20 11.44
C MET A 527 14.82 -4.01 11.78
N TYR A 528 14.35 -2.79 11.59
CA TYR A 528 15.05 -1.54 11.92
C TYR A 528 14.52 -0.84 13.17
N THR A 529 13.60 -1.49 13.89
CA THR A 529 13.07 -0.96 15.16
C THR A 529 14.05 -1.19 16.30
N GLU A 530 14.21 -0.17 17.16
CA GLU A 530 15.10 -0.21 18.32
C GLU A 530 14.35 0.21 19.58
N LEU A 531 14.55 -0.51 20.67
CA LEU A 531 14.10 -0.13 22.02
C LEU A 531 15.21 0.62 22.76
N SER A 532 14.79 1.51 23.71
CA SER A 532 15.69 2.37 24.50
C SER A 532 16.45 1.60 25.60
#